data_daadc73ae84b80c4ba397ea8487899cf
#
_entry.id   daadc73ae84b80c4ba397ea8487899cf
#
_cell.length_a   1.000
_cell.length_b   1.000
_cell.length_c   1.000
_cell.angle_alpha   90.00
_cell.angle_beta   90.00
_cell.angle_gamma   90.00
#
_symmetry.space_group_name_H-M   'P 1'
#
loop_
_entity.id
_entity.type
_entity.pdbx_description
1 polymer ?
#
loop_
_entity_poly.entity_id
_entity_poly.type
_entity_poly.pdbx_seq_one_letter_code
_entity_poly.pdbx_strand_id
1 'polypeptide(L)'
;MRPLSTQDEQLLRELLDASASLWNELTYDRRQQFFDGDSVWDATDYRRQYVGVLGSATAQQVIRKNSEAWRSFFAALEDGEDTAPPGYWGNENDGRELRTHIRNDQYPLEIGERSRLEIPVGNDPKDEYGLGYHDRLRLEVCGAPKWDDEQDRLDLYYDEVDDTFGVIQPVTVPDSRQDSPLADEAAALDVGANNLVACTTTTGQQYRYDGRKLFRPFRETTEEIARLQSLLREERDSSRRIRRLYRTRTRRRDHAQNALVRDLVERLYDEGVATVYVGDLTDVLSGHWSARVNEKTHQFCAYRSFIDRLATTAEEYGITVEIRPEAYTTAECPACGEREKTERDGDEFWCPCGYEGHADLDASRTFLGQQAGTNPEVGSMARPVRLK
;
A
#
# COMPACT_ATOMS: atom_id res chain seq x y z
N MET A 1 5.91 -8.49 -15.81
CA MET A 1 6.47 -8.03 -17.09
C MET A 1 7.55 -8.99 -17.54
N ARG A 2 7.68 -9.23 -18.87
CA ARG A 2 8.60 -10.22 -19.42
C ARG A 2 9.30 -9.67 -20.67
N PRO A 3 10.66 -9.64 -20.70
CA PRO A 3 11.43 -9.41 -21.92
C PRO A 3 11.15 -10.49 -22.97
N LEU A 4 11.21 -10.14 -24.25
CA LEU A 4 10.92 -11.07 -25.35
C LEU A 4 12.11 -11.97 -25.72
N SER A 5 13.32 -11.52 -25.39
CA SER A 5 14.58 -12.23 -25.64
C SER A 5 15.58 -12.02 -24.51
N THR A 6 16.65 -12.81 -24.50
CA THR A 6 17.79 -12.61 -23.58
C THR A 6 18.47 -11.26 -23.81
N GLN A 7 18.53 -10.79 -25.04
CA GLN A 7 19.08 -9.48 -25.39
C GLN A 7 18.23 -8.36 -24.81
N ASP A 8 16.88 -8.46 -24.92
CA ASP A 8 15.96 -7.48 -24.31
C ASP A 8 16.08 -7.46 -22.79
N GLU A 9 16.31 -8.63 -22.18
CA GLU A 9 16.53 -8.73 -20.73
C GLU A 9 17.84 -8.04 -20.30
N GLN A 10 18.92 -8.24 -21.03
CA GLN A 10 20.19 -7.57 -20.76
C GLN A 10 20.05 -6.06 -20.89
N LEU A 11 19.47 -5.59 -22.00
CA LEU A 11 19.20 -4.18 -22.22
C LEU A 11 18.34 -3.57 -21.11
N LEU A 12 17.28 -4.27 -20.69
CA LEU A 12 16.43 -3.79 -19.60
C LEU A 12 17.23 -3.68 -18.28
N ARG A 13 18.06 -4.67 -17.96
CA ARG A 13 18.91 -4.62 -16.76
C ARG A 13 19.88 -3.45 -16.80
N GLU A 14 20.52 -3.17 -17.93
CA GLU A 14 21.43 -2.04 -18.12
C GLU A 14 20.71 -0.69 -17.92
N LEU A 15 19.51 -0.54 -18.46
CA LEU A 15 18.69 0.67 -18.23
C LEU A 15 18.33 0.86 -16.76
N LEU A 16 17.95 -0.20 -16.07
CA LEU A 16 17.62 -0.14 -14.65
C LEU A 16 18.87 0.13 -13.79
N ASP A 17 20.01 -0.47 -14.12
CA ASP A 17 21.28 -0.24 -13.41
C ASP A 17 21.80 1.19 -13.61
N ALA A 18 21.75 1.71 -14.83
CA ALA A 18 22.10 3.10 -15.12
C ALA A 18 21.20 4.10 -14.37
N SER A 19 19.91 3.78 -14.24
CA SER A 19 18.98 4.60 -13.45
C SER A 19 19.29 4.56 -11.97
N ALA A 20 19.65 3.39 -11.42
CA ALA A 20 20.06 3.26 -10.03
C ALA A 20 21.38 3.97 -9.75
N SER A 21 22.34 3.92 -10.68
CA SER A 21 23.60 4.64 -10.60
C SER A 21 23.36 6.16 -10.57
N LEU A 22 22.56 6.70 -11.51
CA LEU A 22 22.20 8.11 -11.53
C LEU A 22 21.52 8.55 -10.22
N TRP A 23 20.58 7.75 -9.70
CA TRP A 23 19.93 8.02 -8.41
C TRP A 23 20.94 8.09 -7.28
N ASN A 24 21.84 7.11 -7.20
CA ASN A 24 22.82 6.99 -6.11
C ASN A 24 23.85 8.12 -6.14
N GLU A 25 24.39 8.47 -7.31
CA GLU A 25 25.32 9.59 -7.46
C GLU A 25 24.68 10.92 -7.05
N LEU A 26 23.47 11.19 -7.54
CA LEU A 26 22.74 12.39 -7.17
C LEU A 26 22.37 12.42 -5.68
N THR A 27 21.98 11.28 -5.12
CA THR A 27 21.70 11.16 -3.68
C THR A 27 22.94 11.40 -2.85
N TYR A 28 24.09 10.88 -3.28
CA TYR A 28 25.35 11.11 -2.59
C TYR A 28 25.70 12.60 -2.53
N ASP A 29 25.71 13.30 -3.66
CA ASP A 29 26.01 14.73 -3.71
C ASP A 29 25.05 15.53 -2.82
N ARG A 30 23.75 15.31 -2.95
CA ARG A 30 22.74 16.00 -2.17
C ARG A 30 22.86 15.76 -0.67
N ARG A 31 23.24 14.55 -0.27
CA ARG A 31 23.48 14.24 1.15
C ARG A 31 24.72 14.95 1.67
N GLN A 32 25.80 15.02 0.90
CA GLN A 32 26.98 15.80 1.28
C GLN A 32 26.60 17.27 1.49
N GLN A 33 25.95 17.90 0.50
CA GLN A 33 25.47 19.28 0.61
C GLN A 33 24.56 19.49 1.83
N PHE A 34 23.63 18.58 2.08
CA PHE A 34 22.74 18.66 3.24
C PHE A 34 23.51 18.65 4.57
N PHE A 35 24.50 17.73 4.73
CA PHE A 35 25.27 17.64 5.96
C PHE A 35 26.28 18.79 6.13
N ASP A 36 26.76 19.37 5.02
CA ASP A 36 27.64 20.54 5.02
C ASP A 36 26.86 21.86 5.23
N GLY A 37 25.54 21.81 5.23
CA GLY A 37 24.65 22.98 5.38
C GLY A 37 24.46 23.78 4.09
N ASP A 38 24.80 23.21 2.97
CA ASP A 38 24.65 23.80 1.62
C ASP A 38 23.29 23.45 1.00
N SER A 39 22.97 24.09 -0.12
CA SER A 39 21.73 23.82 -0.86
C SER A 39 21.81 22.51 -1.63
N VAL A 40 20.94 21.56 -1.28
CA VAL A 40 20.82 20.26 -2.00
C VAL A 40 20.42 20.43 -3.48
N TRP A 41 19.98 21.62 -3.87
CA TRP A 41 19.55 21.91 -5.24
C TRP A 41 20.70 22.29 -6.16
N ASP A 42 21.87 22.57 -5.60
CA ASP A 42 23.10 22.94 -6.34
C ASP A 42 23.93 21.71 -6.73
N ALA A 43 23.32 20.53 -6.69
CA ALA A 43 23.96 19.28 -7.07
C ALA A 43 24.41 19.26 -8.55
N THR A 44 25.46 18.49 -8.83
CA THR A 44 26.00 18.30 -10.16
C THR A 44 24.95 17.88 -11.20
N ASP A 45 25.02 18.43 -12.42
CA ASP A 45 24.15 18.01 -13.54
C ASP A 45 24.59 16.65 -14.11
N TYR A 46 24.18 15.58 -13.45
CA TYR A 46 24.44 14.20 -13.88
C TYR A 46 23.68 13.79 -15.16
N ARG A 47 22.67 14.57 -15.60
CA ARG A 47 21.87 14.23 -16.77
C ARG A 47 22.72 13.95 -17.99
N ARG A 48 23.75 14.79 -18.25
CA ARG A 48 24.61 14.66 -19.42
C ARG A 48 25.37 13.34 -19.47
N GLN A 49 25.72 12.80 -18.31
CA GLN A 49 26.45 11.55 -18.16
C GLN A 49 25.58 10.34 -18.52
N TYR A 50 24.28 10.40 -18.25
CA TYR A 50 23.36 9.28 -18.40
C TYR A 50 22.43 9.36 -19.63
N VAL A 51 22.42 10.48 -20.36
CA VAL A 51 21.55 10.67 -21.56
C VAL A 51 21.84 9.63 -22.64
N GLY A 52 23.12 9.24 -22.84
CA GLY A 52 23.51 8.23 -23.82
C GLY A 52 22.80 6.89 -23.60
N VAL A 53 22.75 6.43 -22.36
CA VAL A 53 22.17 5.14 -21.99
C VAL A 53 20.66 5.24 -21.79
N LEU A 54 20.19 6.18 -20.99
CA LEU A 54 18.77 6.27 -20.58
C LEU A 54 17.87 7.04 -21.57
N GLY A 55 18.48 7.85 -22.40
CA GLY A 55 17.75 8.90 -23.12
C GLY A 55 17.39 10.09 -22.22
N SER A 56 17.17 11.24 -22.84
CA SER A 56 16.98 12.51 -22.12
C SER A 56 15.76 12.52 -21.19
N ALA A 57 14.64 11.95 -21.63
CA ALA A 57 13.39 11.95 -20.87
C ALA A 57 13.49 11.07 -19.62
N THR A 58 14.04 9.85 -19.74
CA THR A 58 14.19 8.90 -18.63
C THR A 58 15.17 9.42 -17.59
N ALA A 59 16.35 9.91 -18.01
CA ALA A 59 17.31 10.53 -17.09
C ALA A 59 16.68 11.69 -16.30
N GLN A 60 15.89 12.54 -16.96
CA GLN A 60 15.18 13.62 -16.30
C GLN A 60 14.14 13.12 -15.30
N GLN A 61 13.44 12.01 -15.57
CA GLN A 61 12.46 11.45 -14.62
C GLN A 61 13.13 10.90 -13.36
N VAL A 62 14.27 10.25 -13.47
CA VAL A 62 15.05 9.80 -12.30
C VAL A 62 15.46 10.99 -11.41
N ILE A 63 15.97 12.07 -12.05
CA ILE A 63 16.35 13.30 -11.33
C ILE A 63 15.14 13.96 -10.66
N ARG A 64 13.99 14.02 -11.37
CA ARG A 64 12.74 14.55 -10.80
C ARG A 64 12.29 13.74 -9.60
N LYS A 65 12.32 12.41 -9.70
CA LYS A 65 11.92 11.52 -8.59
C LYS A 65 12.81 11.70 -7.37
N ASN A 66 14.12 11.85 -7.58
CA ASN A 66 15.04 12.19 -6.50
C ASN A 66 14.71 13.56 -5.87
N SER A 67 14.39 14.56 -6.69
CA SER A 67 13.98 15.87 -6.20
C SER A 67 12.66 15.83 -5.43
N GLU A 68 11.70 15.01 -5.84
CA GLU A 68 10.45 14.76 -5.11
C GLU A 68 10.73 14.16 -3.73
N ALA A 69 11.62 13.16 -3.65
CA ALA A 69 12.00 12.55 -2.39
C ALA A 69 12.60 13.55 -1.40
N TRP A 70 13.48 14.46 -1.88
CA TRP A 70 14.04 15.52 -1.04
C TRP A 70 13.00 16.54 -0.60
N ARG A 71 12.04 16.92 -1.46
CA ARG A 71 10.93 17.81 -1.05
C ARG A 71 10.07 17.17 0.01
N SER A 72 9.72 15.89 -0.14
CA SER A 72 8.95 15.15 0.86
C SER A 72 9.71 15.06 2.20
N PHE A 73 11.02 14.85 2.16
CA PHE A 73 11.86 14.86 3.35
C PHE A 73 11.82 16.22 4.08
N PHE A 74 11.96 17.33 3.36
CA PHE A 74 11.91 18.67 3.98
C PHE A 74 10.52 18.98 4.53
N ALA A 75 9.44 18.61 3.82
CA ALA A 75 8.09 18.81 4.31
C ALA A 75 7.85 18.02 5.62
N ALA A 76 8.28 16.77 5.70
CA ALA A 76 8.18 15.96 6.92
C ALA A 76 8.98 16.57 8.10
N LEU A 77 10.16 17.16 7.82
CA LEU A 77 10.94 17.88 8.83
C LEU A 77 10.22 19.15 9.34
N GLU A 78 9.59 19.92 8.43
CA GLU A 78 8.80 21.11 8.78
C GLU A 78 7.60 20.74 9.65
N ASP A 79 6.99 19.58 9.41
CA ASP A 79 5.89 19.02 10.20
C ASP A 79 6.36 18.41 11.54
N GLY A 80 7.67 18.42 11.82
CA GLY A 80 8.26 17.92 13.05
C GLY A 80 8.37 16.40 13.15
N GLU A 81 8.32 15.69 12.03
CA GLU A 81 8.49 14.25 11.98
C GLU A 81 9.97 13.85 12.12
N ASP A 82 10.23 12.76 12.84
CA ASP A 82 11.55 12.12 12.90
C ASP A 82 11.78 11.30 11.63
N THR A 83 12.40 11.93 10.63
CA THR A 83 12.62 11.34 9.31
C THR A 83 14.09 11.43 8.90
N ALA A 84 14.52 10.52 8.02
CA ALA A 84 15.87 10.47 7.46
C ALA A 84 15.91 10.99 6.02
N PRO A 85 17.02 11.62 5.59
CA PRO A 85 17.19 12.05 4.21
C PRO A 85 17.09 10.87 3.23
N PRO A 86 16.68 11.11 1.96
CA PRO A 86 16.50 10.08 0.95
C PRO A 86 17.69 9.12 0.87
N GLY A 87 17.38 7.82 0.83
CA GLY A 87 18.34 6.74 0.80
C GLY A 87 18.81 6.38 -0.60
N TYR A 88 19.86 5.54 -0.66
CA TYR A 88 20.37 4.95 -1.89
C TYR A 88 19.47 3.79 -2.36
N TRP A 89 19.46 3.54 -3.67
CA TRP A 89 18.84 2.35 -4.25
C TRP A 89 19.82 1.15 -4.18
N GLY A 90 20.14 0.75 -2.95
CA GLY A 90 21.13 -0.31 -2.71
C GLY A 90 22.56 0.04 -3.15
N ASN A 91 23.43 -0.94 -3.01
CA ASN A 91 24.81 -0.86 -3.48
C ASN A 91 25.23 -2.20 -4.10
N GLU A 92 26.46 -2.27 -4.67
CA GLU A 92 26.96 -3.47 -5.34
C GLU A 92 27.10 -4.67 -4.39
N ASN A 93 27.33 -4.44 -3.10
CA ASN A 93 27.56 -5.50 -2.11
C ASN A 93 26.24 -6.04 -1.52
N ASP A 94 25.24 -5.17 -1.34
CA ASP A 94 23.96 -5.50 -0.70
C ASP A 94 22.84 -5.80 -1.70
N GLY A 95 23.13 -5.77 -3.00
CA GLY A 95 22.17 -5.85 -4.09
C GLY A 95 21.57 -4.48 -4.44
N ARG A 96 21.70 -4.07 -5.71
CA ARG A 96 21.10 -2.83 -6.21
C ARG A 96 19.58 -3.00 -6.36
N GLU A 97 18.84 -2.02 -5.91
CA GLU A 97 17.43 -1.89 -6.24
C GLU A 97 17.31 -1.36 -7.67
N LEU A 98 17.21 -2.27 -8.64
CA LEU A 98 17.09 -1.95 -10.05
C LEU A 98 15.70 -1.42 -10.36
N ARG A 99 15.59 -0.12 -10.63
CA ARG A 99 14.34 0.55 -11.02
C ARG A 99 14.58 1.75 -11.90
N THR A 100 13.54 2.16 -12.63
CA THR A 100 13.54 3.38 -13.43
C THR A 100 12.15 3.96 -13.54
N HIS A 101 12.05 5.19 -14.02
CA HIS A 101 10.82 5.94 -14.17
C HIS A 101 10.68 6.44 -15.61
N ILE A 102 9.60 6.09 -16.27
CA ILE A 102 9.33 6.51 -17.65
C ILE A 102 8.20 7.55 -17.66
N ARG A 103 8.41 8.65 -18.36
CA ARG A 103 7.41 9.72 -18.47
C ARG A 103 6.16 9.21 -19.19
N ASN A 104 4.98 9.70 -18.78
CA ASN A 104 3.67 9.28 -19.28
C ASN A 104 3.50 9.32 -20.80
N ASP A 105 4.10 10.29 -21.48
CA ASP A 105 4.06 10.44 -22.95
C ASP A 105 5.15 9.62 -23.69
N GLN A 106 5.97 8.87 -22.99
CA GLN A 106 7.10 8.13 -23.54
C GLN A 106 6.92 6.62 -23.59
N TYR A 107 5.78 6.10 -23.13
CA TYR A 107 5.50 4.67 -23.22
C TYR A 107 4.10 4.41 -23.78
N PRO A 108 3.97 3.82 -24.96
CA PRO A 108 2.72 3.23 -25.39
C PRO A 108 2.51 1.88 -24.67
N LEU A 109 1.29 1.66 -24.20
CA LEU A 109 0.84 0.40 -23.62
C LEU A 109 -0.36 -0.09 -24.42
N GLU A 110 -0.20 -1.21 -25.11
CA GLU A 110 -1.27 -1.87 -25.85
C GLU A 110 -1.81 -3.05 -25.01
N ILE A 111 -3.10 -3.01 -24.66
CA ILE A 111 -3.76 -4.07 -23.90
C ILE A 111 -4.51 -4.99 -24.88
N GLY A 112 -4.30 -6.31 -24.79
CA GLY A 112 -4.91 -7.31 -25.64
C GLY A 112 -4.59 -8.73 -25.22
N GLU A 113 -4.75 -9.71 -26.13
CA GLU A 113 -4.37 -11.11 -25.86
C GLU A 113 -2.89 -11.26 -25.47
N ARG A 114 -2.03 -10.41 -26.02
CA ARG A 114 -0.64 -10.21 -25.61
C ARG A 114 -0.44 -8.73 -25.41
N SER A 115 -0.57 -8.29 -24.18
CA SER A 115 -0.34 -6.87 -23.84
C SER A 115 1.13 -6.52 -23.96
N ARG A 116 1.41 -5.37 -24.57
CA ARG A 116 2.74 -4.92 -24.91
C ARG A 116 3.01 -3.52 -24.36
N LEU A 117 4.15 -3.38 -23.72
CA LEU A 117 4.72 -2.12 -23.29
C LEU A 117 5.96 -1.82 -24.14
N GLU A 118 6.09 -0.60 -24.65
CA GLU A 118 7.28 -0.13 -25.33
C GLU A 118 7.93 1.02 -24.55
N ILE A 119 9.21 0.89 -24.23
CA ILE A 119 9.94 1.91 -23.47
C ILE A 119 11.08 2.52 -24.30
N PRO A 120 11.40 3.80 -24.08
CA PRO A 120 12.49 4.46 -24.79
C PRO A 120 13.84 3.88 -24.35
N VAL A 121 14.80 3.92 -25.29
CA VAL A 121 16.19 3.50 -25.10
C VAL A 121 17.10 4.63 -25.55
N GLY A 122 18.20 4.86 -24.86
CA GLY A 122 19.23 5.82 -25.27
C GLY A 122 19.99 5.39 -26.54
N ASN A 123 20.82 6.26 -27.05
CA ASN A 123 21.55 5.98 -28.31
C ASN A 123 22.68 4.95 -28.11
N ASP A 124 23.39 4.98 -26.98
CA ASP A 124 24.51 4.07 -26.74
C ASP A 124 24.05 2.59 -26.77
N PRO A 125 23.01 2.16 -26.04
CA PRO A 125 22.47 0.81 -26.19
C PRO A 125 21.91 0.52 -27.57
N LYS A 126 21.32 1.50 -28.27
CA LYS A 126 20.85 1.29 -29.65
C LYS A 126 21.98 0.89 -30.58
N ASP A 127 23.11 1.60 -30.49
CA ASP A 127 24.28 1.30 -31.28
C ASP A 127 24.88 -0.07 -30.91
N GLU A 128 24.95 -0.40 -29.62
CA GLU A 128 25.48 -1.66 -29.11
C GLU A 128 24.62 -2.87 -29.51
N TYR A 129 23.31 -2.76 -29.39
CA TYR A 129 22.37 -3.85 -29.67
C TYR A 129 21.84 -3.87 -31.12
N GLY A 130 22.33 -2.94 -31.97
CA GLY A 130 21.93 -2.88 -33.39
C GLY A 130 20.47 -2.46 -33.61
N LEU A 131 19.92 -1.63 -32.73
CA LEU A 131 18.57 -1.09 -32.82
C LEU A 131 18.52 0.14 -33.71
N GLY A 132 17.44 0.31 -34.47
CA GLY A 132 17.20 1.51 -35.26
C GLY A 132 16.92 2.75 -34.39
N TYR A 133 17.11 3.93 -34.96
CA TYR A 133 16.91 5.21 -34.25
C TYR A 133 15.55 5.35 -33.57
N HIS A 134 14.49 4.85 -34.21
CA HIS A 134 13.11 4.87 -33.69
C HIS A 134 12.73 3.63 -32.90
N ASP A 135 13.61 2.63 -32.80
CA ASP A 135 13.29 1.41 -32.07
C ASP A 135 13.20 1.65 -30.58
N ARG A 136 12.30 0.90 -29.98
CA ARG A 136 12.02 0.88 -28.53
C ARG A 136 12.19 -0.53 -28.00
N LEU A 137 12.50 -0.64 -26.73
CA LEU A 137 12.50 -1.94 -26.06
C LEU A 137 11.05 -2.40 -25.85
N ARG A 138 10.73 -3.58 -26.39
CA ARG A 138 9.39 -4.18 -26.32
C ARG A 138 9.33 -5.23 -25.25
N LEU A 139 8.31 -5.13 -24.41
CA LEU A 139 8.13 -5.99 -23.25
C LEU A 139 6.70 -6.53 -23.25
N GLU A 140 6.55 -7.83 -22.97
CA GLU A 140 5.24 -8.43 -22.72
C GLU A 140 4.81 -8.13 -21.29
N VAL A 141 3.58 -7.66 -21.07
CA VAL A 141 3.03 -7.34 -19.75
C VAL A 141 1.79 -8.17 -19.47
N CYS A 142 1.54 -8.43 -18.20
CA CYS A 142 0.33 -9.08 -17.72
C CYS A 142 -0.42 -8.11 -16.82
N GLY A 143 -1.75 -8.12 -16.88
CA GLY A 143 -2.62 -7.19 -16.19
C GLY A 143 -3.12 -6.09 -17.12
N ALA A 144 -4.05 -5.30 -16.61
CA ALA A 144 -4.60 -4.13 -17.27
C ALA A 144 -4.76 -3.02 -16.23
N PRO A 145 -4.72 -1.74 -16.63
CA PRO A 145 -5.07 -0.66 -15.75
C PRO A 145 -6.52 -0.84 -15.27
N LYS A 146 -6.78 -0.45 -14.05
CA LYS A 146 -8.12 -0.57 -13.46
C LYS A 146 -9.10 0.44 -14.06
N TRP A 147 -8.61 1.62 -14.35
CA TRP A 147 -9.37 2.74 -14.91
C TRP A 147 -8.86 3.08 -16.30
N ASP A 148 -9.76 3.48 -17.19
CA ASP A 148 -9.44 3.92 -18.56
C ASP A 148 -9.46 5.45 -18.60
N ASP A 149 -8.40 6.07 -18.07
CA ASP A 149 -8.21 7.50 -18.02
C ASP A 149 -6.73 7.86 -18.19
N GLU A 150 -6.32 9.07 -17.85
CA GLU A 150 -4.97 9.53 -18.06
C GLU A 150 -3.93 8.68 -17.32
N GLN A 151 -2.94 8.20 -18.06
CA GLN A 151 -1.80 7.49 -17.49
C GLN A 151 -0.76 8.48 -16.95
N ASP A 152 -0.15 8.13 -15.81
CA ASP A 152 0.94 8.89 -15.22
C ASP A 152 2.30 8.20 -15.45
N ARG A 153 3.33 8.69 -14.79
CA ARG A 153 4.70 8.16 -14.85
C ARG A 153 4.75 6.68 -14.47
N LEU A 154 5.27 5.87 -15.39
CA LEU A 154 5.44 4.44 -15.21
C LEU A 154 6.67 4.15 -14.35
N ASP A 155 6.53 3.25 -13.38
CA ASP A 155 7.63 2.72 -12.58
C ASP A 155 7.96 1.30 -13.02
N LEU A 156 9.20 1.07 -13.43
CA LEU A 156 9.75 -0.23 -13.79
C LEU A 156 10.73 -0.67 -12.71
N TYR A 157 10.68 -1.95 -12.32
CA TYR A 157 11.60 -2.49 -11.32
C TYR A 157 11.93 -3.96 -11.57
N TYR A 158 13.07 -4.39 -11.07
CA TYR A 158 13.45 -5.78 -11.00
C TYR A 158 13.34 -6.30 -9.58
N ASP A 159 12.70 -7.44 -9.43
CA ASP A 159 12.54 -8.14 -8.18
C ASP A 159 13.58 -9.26 -8.06
N GLU A 160 14.66 -9.00 -7.34
CA GLU A 160 15.78 -9.93 -7.15
C GLU A 160 15.37 -11.23 -6.44
N VAL A 161 14.35 -11.18 -5.57
CA VAL A 161 13.93 -12.35 -4.78
C VAL A 161 13.18 -13.35 -5.64
N ASP A 162 12.26 -12.85 -6.48
CA ASP A 162 11.46 -13.66 -7.38
C ASP A 162 12.09 -13.81 -8.77
N ASP A 163 13.17 -13.06 -9.06
CA ASP A 163 13.84 -13.03 -10.38
C ASP A 163 12.87 -12.63 -11.49
N THR A 164 12.14 -11.53 -11.27
CA THR A 164 11.10 -11.05 -12.18
C THR A 164 11.13 -9.55 -12.34
N PHE A 165 10.73 -9.06 -13.51
CA PHE A 165 10.48 -7.64 -13.72
C PHE A 165 9.03 -7.29 -13.42
N GLY A 166 8.84 -6.17 -12.74
CA GLY A 166 7.53 -5.59 -12.43
C GLY A 166 7.33 -4.24 -13.07
N VAL A 167 6.09 -3.85 -13.22
CA VAL A 167 5.68 -2.53 -13.70
C VAL A 167 4.51 -2.04 -12.87
N ILE A 168 4.56 -0.77 -12.49
CA ILE A 168 3.46 -0.06 -11.83
C ILE A 168 3.07 1.09 -12.75
N GLN A 169 1.81 1.11 -13.17
CA GLN A 169 1.24 2.18 -13.97
C GLN A 169 0.16 2.88 -13.15
N PRO A 170 0.41 4.07 -12.64
CA PRO A 170 -0.64 4.91 -12.10
C PRO A 170 -1.56 5.39 -13.22
N VAL A 171 -2.85 5.42 -12.94
CA VAL A 171 -3.89 5.98 -13.81
C VAL A 171 -4.81 6.83 -12.97
N THR A 172 -5.35 7.90 -13.54
CA THR A 172 -6.36 8.71 -12.85
C THR A 172 -7.68 7.95 -12.75
N VAL A 173 -8.48 8.31 -11.78
CA VAL A 173 -9.86 7.84 -11.66
C VAL A 173 -10.75 8.86 -12.38
N PRO A 174 -11.67 8.42 -13.26
CA PRO A 174 -12.55 9.36 -13.96
C PRO A 174 -13.38 10.21 -12.98
N ASP A 175 -13.47 11.52 -13.22
CA ASP A 175 -14.23 12.46 -12.38
C ASP A 175 -15.68 12.01 -12.19
N SER A 176 -16.30 11.42 -13.24
CA SER A 176 -17.65 10.86 -13.17
C SER A 176 -17.82 9.79 -12.09
N ARG A 177 -16.74 9.17 -11.63
CA ARG A 177 -16.77 8.18 -10.55
C ARG A 177 -16.68 8.85 -9.18
N GLN A 178 -15.85 9.88 -9.06
CA GLN A 178 -15.69 10.65 -7.83
C GLN A 178 -16.89 11.57 -7.57
N ASP A 179 -17.50 12.09 -8.63
CA ASP A 179 -18.68 12.97 -8.59
C ASP A 179 -20.02 12.19 -8.58
N SER A 180 -19.98 10.86 -8.44
CA SER A 180 -21.21 10.06 -8.38
C SER A 180 -22.09 10.52 -7.23
N PRO A 181 -23.41 10.65 -7.44
CA PRO A 181 -24.33 11.09 -6.39
C PRO A 181 -24.40 10.03 -5.29
N LEU A 182 -23.71 10.26 -4.20
CA LEU A 182 -23.85 9.47 -2.98
C LEU A 182 -25.03 10.01 -2.18
N ALA A 183 -25.73 9.11 -1.44
CA ALA A 183 -26.91 9.47 -0.64
C ALA A 183 -26.42 9.92 0.69
N ASP A 184 -25.68 10.69 1.06
CA ASP A 184 -25.29 11.31 2.35
C ASP A 184 -25.35 10.36 3.58
N GLU A 185 -25.26 9.04 3.27
CA GLU A 185 -25.23 7.99 4.28
C GLU A 185 -23.84 7.89 4.90
N ALA A 186 -23.78 7.35 6.11
CA ALA A 186 -22.53 7.18 6.83
C ALA A 186 -22.30 5.73 7.28
N ALA A 187 -21.06 5.36 7.45
CA ALA A 187 -20.64 4.07 8.03
C ALA A 187 -19.61 4.29 9.13
N ALA A 188 -19.55 3.37 10.10
CA ALA A 188 -18.48 3.33 11.08
C ALA A 188 -17.81 1.96 11.10
N LEU A 189 -16.50 1.97 11.22
CA LEU A 189 -15.66 0.77 11.23
C LEU A 189 -14.99 0.60 12.60
N ASP A 190 -15.16 -0.59 13.16
CA ASP A 190 -14.26 -1.12 14.19
C ASP A 190 -13.21 -2.00 13.50
N VAL A 191 -11.94 -1.60 13.59
CA VAL A 191 -10.80 -2.27 12.94
C VAL A 191 -10.03 -3.07 13.98
N GLY A 192 -10.06 -4.37 13.84
CA GLY A 192 -9.46 -5.27 14.81
C GLY A 192 -8.58 -6.35 14.19
N ALA A 193 -7.97 -7.14 15.03
CA ALA A 193 -7.10 -8.22 14.58
C ALA A 193 -7.82 -9.59 14.52
N ASN A 194 -8.94 -9.77 15.19
CA ASN A 194 -9.78 -10.98 15.10
C ASN A 194 -10.76 -10.86 13.93
N ASN A 195 -11.53 -9.82 13.93
CA ASN A 195 -12.26 -9.36 12.77
C ASN A 195 -11.48 -8.17 12.24
N LEU A 196 -10.98 -8.26 10.99
CA LEU A 196 -10.21 -7.16 10.40
C LEU A 196 -11.05 -5.90 10.29
N VAL A 197 -12.34 -6.06 10.01
CA VAL A 197 -13.32 -4.97 10.00
C VAL A 197 -14.67 -5.50 10.48
N ALA A 198 -15.29 -4.77 11.39
CA ALA A 198 -16.71 -4.79 11.65
C ALA A 198 -17.27 -3.42 11.27
N CYS A 199 -18.30 -3.39 10.45
CA CYS A 199 -18.88 -2.18 9.88
C CYS A 199 -20.38 -2.13 10.13
N THR A 200 -20.89 -0.96 10.51
CA THR A 200 -22.33 -0.64 10.58
C THR A 200 -22.60 0.63 9.78
N THR A 201 -23.66 0.63 8.98
CA THR A 201 -24.08 1.78 8.16
C THR A 201 -25.33 2.43 8.71
N THR A 202 -25.58 3.69 8.38
CA THR A 202 -26.83 4.40 8.73
C THR A 202 -28.07 3.77 8.07
N THR A 203 -27.90 3.02 6.97
CA THR A 203 -28.96 2.20 6.35
C THR A 203 -29.33 0.97 7.17
N GLY A 204 -28.61 0.66 8.26
CA GLY A 204 -28.82 -0.51 9.11
C GLY A 204 -28.16 -1.79 8.62
N GLN A 205 -27.31 -1.72 7.59
CA GLN A 205 -26.53 -2.88 7.16
C GLN A 205 -25.30 -3.07 8.06
N GLN A 206 -24.88 -4.33 8.19
CA GLN A 206 -23.69 -4.68 8.94
C GLN A 206 -22.83 -5.66 8.14
N TYR A 207 -21.51 -5.41 8.14
CA TYR A 207 -20.51 -6.24 7.48
C TYR A 207 -19.42 -6.66 8.45
N ARG A 208 -18.95 -7.90 8.32
CA ARG A 208 -17.88 -8.43 9.15
C ARG A 208 -16.89 -9.25 8.33
N TYR A 209 -15.61 -8.90 8.41
CA TYR A 209 -14.51 -9.56 7.73
C TYR A 209 -13.61 -10.27 8.74
N ASP A 210 -13.72 -11.61 8.79
CA ASP A 210 -12.98 -12.46 9.74
C ASP A 210 -11.48 -12.52 9.39
N GLY A 211 -10.64 -11.99 10.27
CA GLY A 211 -9.17 -12.00 10.13
C GLY A 211 -8.50 -13.30 10.57
N ARG A 212 -9.16 -14.16 11.35
CA ARG A 212 -8.56 -15.36 11.98
C ARG A 212 -8.03 -16.36 10.96
N LYS A 213 -8.77 -16.55 9.85
CA LYS A 213 -8.39 -17.46 8.77
C LYS A 213 -7.17 -16.99 7.99
N LEU A 214 -7.02 -15.68 7.87
CA LEU A 214 -5.88 -15.05 7.20
C LEU A 214 -4.66 -14.99 8.13
N PHE A 215 -4.87 -14.79 9.42
CA PHE A 215 -3.80 -14.72 10.40
C PHE A 215 -3.08 -16.05 10.61
N ARG A 216 -3.77 -17.17 10.55
CA ARG A 216 -3.15 -18.48 10.77
C ARG A 216 -1.99 -18.75 9.79
N PRO A 217 -2.15 -18.72 8.47
CA PRO A 217 -1.03 -18.93 7.55
C PRO A 217 0.03 -17.82 7.61
N PHE A 218 -0.32 -16.60 8.01
CA PHE A 218 0.63 -15.53 8.28
C PHE A 218 1.56 -15.92 9.43
N ARG A 219 1.00 -16.40 10.52
CA ARG A 219 1.74 -16.83 11.70
C ARG A 219 2.60 -18.06 11.43
N GLU A 220 2.05 -19.10 10.79
CA GLU A 220 2.80 -20.29 10.38
C GLU A 220 4.06 -19.92 9.57
N THR A 221 3.93 -18.95 8.67
CA THR A 221 5.07 -18.43 7.89
C THR A 221 6.06 -17.65 8.78
N THR A 222 5.58 -16.89 9.75
CA THR A 222 6.43 -16.17 10.72
C THR A 222 7.24 -17.15 11.59
N GLU A 223 6.61 -18.20 12.07
CA GLU A 223 7.26 -19.26 12.85
C GLU A 223 8.35 -19.99 12.01
N GLU A 224 8.07 -20.29 10.73
CA GLU A 224 9.08 -20.89 9.84
C GLU A 224 10.26 -19.93 9.57
N ILE A 225 9.99 -18.63 9.39
CA ILE A 225 11.04 -17.61 9.27
C ILE A 225 11.93 -17.61 10.51
N ALA A 226 11.36 -17.54 11.70
CA ALA A 226 12.09 -17.55 12.96
C ALA A 226 12.92 -18.84 13.11
N ARG A 227 12.37 -20.00 12.77
CA ARG A 227 13.08 -21.27 12.75
C ARG A 227 14.27 -21.25 11.78
N LEU A 228 14.11 -20.72 10.58
CA LEU A 228 15.20 -20.63 9.61
C LEU A 228 16.27 -19.63 10.04
N GLN A 229 15.90 -18.52 10.65
CA GLN A 229 16.83 -17.53 11.19
C GLN A 229 17.69 -18.12 12.30
N SER A 230 17.11 -18.94 13.20
CA SER A 230 17.87 -19.63 14.27
C SER A 230 18.91 -20.64 13.77
N LEU A 231 18.82 -21.05 12.50
CA LEU A 231 19.77 -21.97 11.88
C LEU A 231 20.90 -21.23 11.12
N LEU A 232 20.83 -19.91 10.99
CA LEU A 232 21.86 -19.12 10.36
C LEU A 232 23.10 -19.02 11.29
N ARG A 233 24.28 -18.87 10.66
CA ARG A 233 25.50 -18.56 11.40
C ARG A 233 25.47 -17.12 11.90
N GLU A 234 26.17 -16.82 12.99
CA GLU A 234 26.19 -15.50 13.65
C GLU A 234 26.50 -14.31 12.72
N GLU A 235 27.20 -14.57 11.61
CA GLU A 235 27.56 -13.55 10.62
C GLU A 235 26.50 -13.31 9.53
N ARG A 236 25.35 -14.01 9.59
CA ARG A 236 24.28 -13.92 8.56
C ARG A 236 22.92 -13.71 9.15
N ASP A 237 22.29 -12.60 8.83
CA ASP A 237 20.94 -12.26 9.29
C ASP A 237 19.82 -12.80 8.39
N SER A 238 20.13 -13.19 7.13
CA SER A 238 19.13 -13.57 6.16
C SER A 238 19.64 -14.56 5.10
N SER A 239 18.72 -15.15 4.36
CA SER A 239 18.99 -15.97 3.19
C SER A 239 17.93 -15.70 2.10
N ARG A 240 18.20 -16.07 0.84
CA ARG A 240 17.20 -15.95 -0.25
C ARG A 240 15.87 -16.62 0.10
N ARG A 241 15.89 -17.78 0.78
CA ARG A 241 14.71 -18.49 1.26
C ARG A 241 13.93 -17.68 2.29
N ILE A 242 14.61 -17.08 3.28
CA ILE A 242 14.01 -16.25 4.31
C ILE A 242 13.38 -15.01 3.68
N ARG A 243 14.11 -14.31 2.80
CA ARG A 243 13.58 -13.13 2.07
C ARG A 243 12.33 -13.48 1.27
N ARG A 244 12.30 -14.64 0.59
CA ARG A 244 11.12 -15.12 -0.15
C ARG A 244 9.94 -15.39 0.77
N LEU A 245 10.16 -15.97 1.95
CA LEU A 245 9.09 -16.21 2.93
C LEU A 245 8.51 -14.88 3.47
N TYR A 246 9.36 -13.92 3.84
CA TYR A 246 8.92 -12.58 4.24
C TYR A 246 8.04 -11.94 3.16
N ARG A 247 8.51 -11.95 1.93
CA ARG A 247 7.78 -11.38 0.79
C ARG A 247 6.45 -12.09 0.54
N THR A 248 6.44 -13.42 0.51
CA THR A 248 5.21 -14.20 0.32
C THR A 248 4.20 -13.91 1.43
N ARG A 249 4.65 -13.82 2.68
CA ARG A 249 3.81 -13.48 3.83
C ARG A 249 3.18 -12.10 3.67
N THR A 250 3.99 -11.10 3.37
CA THR A 250 3.55 -9.71 3.17
C THR A 250 2.58 -9.59 2.00
N ARG A 251 2.93 -10.15 0.84
CA ARG A 251 2.05 -10.12 -0.35
C ARG A 251 0.69 -10.79 -0.11
N ARG A 252 0.65 -11.92 0.61
CA ARG A 252 -0.63 -12.59 0.94
C ARG A 252 -1.49 -11.73 1.84
N ARG A 253 -0.89 -11.10 2.85
CA ARG A 253 -1.58 -10.15 3.72
C ARG A 253 -2.12 -8.97 2.91
N ASP A 254 -1.29 -8.32 2.14
CA ASP A 254 -1.64 -7.13 1.37
C ASP A 254 -2.71 -7.43 0.32
N HIS A 255 -2.60 -8.57 -0.37
CA HIS A 255 -3.63 -9.01 -1.31
C HIS A 255 -4.98 -9.24 -0.61
N ALA A 256 -4.98 -9.89 0.55
CA ALA A 256 -6.21 -10.12 1.29
C ALA A 256 -6.83 -8.81 1.80
N GLN A 257 -6.02 -7.88 2.31
CA GLN A 257 -6.50 -6.57 2.74
C GLN A 257 -7.01 -5.72 1.56
N ASN A 258 -6.33 -5.74 0.42
CA ASN A 258 -6.80 -5.06 -0.80
C ASN A 258 -8.16 -5.58 -1.26
N ALA A 259 -8.34 -6.91 -1.27
CA ALA A 259 -9.60 -7.53 -1.65
C ALA A 259 -10.73 -7.18 -0.67
N LEU A 260 -10.43 -7.17 0.64
CA LEU A 260 -11.37 -6.78 1.69
C LEU A 260 -11.80 -5.33 1.53
N VAL A 261 -10.84 -4.42 1.45
CA VAL A 261 -11.11 -2.98 1.35
C VAL A 261 -11.94 -2.68 0.10
N ARG A 262 -11.62 -3.31 -1.02
CA ARG A 262 -12.37 -3.14 -2.26
C ARG A 262 -13.81 -3.62 -2.14
N ASP A 263 -14.03 -4.84 -1.64
CA ASP A 263 -15.38 -5.39 -1.44
C ASP A 263 -16.20 -4.52 -0.47
N LEU A 264 -15.55 -4.04 0.60
CA LEU A 264 -16.22 -3.14 1.56
C LEU A 264 -16.61 -1.81 0.90
N VAL A 265 -15.66 -1.12 0.24
CA VAL A 265 -15.90 0.18 -0.38
C VAL A 265 -16.95 0.10 -1.47
N GLU A 266 -16.94 -0.95 -2.29
CA GLU A 266 -17.98 -1.18 -3.32
C GLU A 266 -19.38 -1.32 -2.70
N ARG A 267 -19.52 -2.06 -1.59
CA ARG A 267 -20.79 -2.19 -0.86
C ARG A 267 -21.25 -0.87 -0.27
N LEU A 268 -20.34 -0.13 0.36
CA LEU A 268 -20.65 1.17 0.95
C LEU A 268 -21.09 2.17 -0.13
N TYR A 269 -20.44 2.16 -1.28
CA TYR A 269 -20.83 2.97 -2.42
C TYR A 269 -22.25 2.62 -2.93
N ASP A 270 -22.55 1.32 -3.07
CA ASP A 270 -23.88 0.85 -3.50
C ASP A 270 -24.98 1.23 -2.51
N GLU A 271 -24.66 1.42 -1.22
CA GLU A 271 -25.59 1.92 -0.20
C GLU A 271 -25.71 3.44 -0.15
N GLY A 272 -24.90 4.17 -0.92
CA GLY A 272 -24.90 5.63 -0.93
C GLY A 272 -24.11 6.25 0.22
N VAL A 273 -23.19 5.52 0.84
CA VAL A 273 -22.32 6.03 1.91
C VAL A 273 -21.36 7.09 1.35
N ALA A 274 -21.42 8.29 1.91
CA ALA A 274 -20.53 9.40 1.58
C ALA A 274 -19.37 9.55 2.59
N THR A 275 -19.58 9.12 3.84
CA THR A 275 -18.57 9.26 4.90
C THR A 275 -18.39 7.96 5.67
N VAL A 276 -17.10 7.59 5.89
CA VAL A 276 -16.71 6.44 6.69
C VAL A 276 -15.91 6.91 7.89
N TYR A 277 -16.43 6.65 9.09
CA TYR A 277 -15.73 6.92 10.35
C TYR A 277 -14.89 5.71 10.75
N VAL A 278 -13.62 5.96 11.12
CA VAL A 278 -12.70 4.94 11.60
C VAL A 278 -12.11 5.39 12.94
N GLY A 279 -12.06 4.49 13.92
CA GLY A 279 -11.50 4.77 15.23
C GLY A 279 -10.01 5.06 15.21
N ASP A 280 -9.54 6.04 16.01
CA ASP A 280 -8.12 6.29 16.18
C ASP A 280 -7.52 5.27 17.18
N LEU A 281 -6.75 4.33 16.66
CA LEU A 281 -6.05 3.30 17.45
C LEU A 281 -4.59 3.66 17.78
N THR A 282 -4.14 4.88 17.53
CA THR A 282 -2.74 5.27 17.68
C THR A 282 -2.26 5.07 19.11
N ASP A 283 -3.03 5.49 20.11
CA ASP A 283 -2.70 5.34 21.53
C ASP A 283 -2.85 3.89 22.02
N VAL A 284 -3.82 3.16 21.49
CA VAL A 284 -4.07 1.75 21.90
C VAL A 284 -2.92 0.86 21.48
N LEU A 285 -2.31 1.10 20.33
CA LEU A 285 -1.20 0.32 19.79
C LEU A 285 0.10 0.52 20.59
N SER A 286 0.27 1.61 21.29
CA SER A 286 1.46 1.90 22.13
C SER A 286 1.51 1.04 23.39
N GLY A 287 0.39 0.49 23.85
CA GLY A 287 0.24 -0.24 25.12
C GLY A 287 0.36 -1.78 25.04
N HIS A 288 0.66 -2.36 23.88
CA HIS A 288 0.71 -3.81 23.70
C HIS A 288 2.05 -4.43 24.10
N TRP A 289 2.01 -5.39 25.02
CA TRP A 289 3.17 -5.91 25.77
C TRP A 289 3.59 -7.33 25.36
N SER A 290 2.78 -8.08 24.63
CA SER A 290 3.12 -9.45 24.25
C SER A 290 3.54 -9.56 22.79
N ALA A 291 4.58 -10.36 22.52
CA ALA A 291 5.07 -10.61 21.15
C ALA A 291 3.95 -11.11 20.22
N ARG A 292 3.00 -11.92 20.73
CA ARG A 292 1.87 -12.44 19.95
C ARG A 292 0.85 -11.37 19.61
N VAL A 293 0.57 -10.45 20.52
CA VAL A 293 -0.32 -9.31 20.27
C VAL A 293 0.33 -8.38 19.27
N ASN A 294 1.61 -8.06 19.44
CA ASN A 294 2.36 -7.22 18.53
C ASN A 294 2.43 -7.81 17.11
N GLU A 295 2.66 -9.11 16.96
CA GLU A 295 2.62 -9.78 15.67
C GLU A 295 1.26 -9.59 14.98
N LYS A 296 0.18 -9.76 15.74
CA LYS A 296 -1.17 -9.70 15.20
C LYS A 296 -1.62 -8.28 14.87
N THR A 297 -1.34 -7.32 15.72
CA THR A 297 -1.77 -5.91 15.56
C THR A 297 -0.85 -5.13 14.65
N HIS A 298 0.47 -5.15 14.88
CA HIS A 298 1.42 -4.33 14.13
C HIS A 298 1.84 -4.95 12.80
N GLN A 299 2.03 -6.28 12.75
CA GLN A 299 2.54 -6.92 11.54
C GLN A 299 1.43 -7.44 10.64
N PHE A 300 0.40 -8.07 11.19
CA PHE A 300 -0.68 -8.64 10.40
C PHE A 300 -1.77 -7.61 10.08
N CYS A 301 -2.38 -6.98 11.09
CA CYS A 301 -3.37 -5.93 10.88
C CYS A 301 -2.74 -4.72 10.19
N ALA A 302 -1.51 -4.32 10.62
CA ALA A 302 -0.76 -3.20 10.04
C ALA A 302 -1.65 -1.96 9.89
N TYR A 303 -2.28 -1.53 10.98
CA TYR A 303 -3.38 -0.58 11.05
C TYR A 303 -3.19 0.68 10.17
N ARG A 304 -2.04 1.38 10.27
CA ARG A 304 -1.77 2.56 9.40
C ARG A 304 -1.88 2.22 7.92
N SER A 305 -1.18 1.18 7.47
CA SER A 305 -1.22 0.75 6.07
C SER A 305 -2.63 0.31 5.64
N PHE A 306 -3.43 -0.23 6.57
CA PHE A 306 -4.81 -0.57 6.31
C PHE A 306 -5.67 0.68 6.10
N ILE A 307 -5.52 1.71 6.96
CA ILE A 307 -6.25 2.98 6.86
C ILE A 307 -5.86 3.73 5.58
N ASP A 308 -4.56 3.82 5.25
CA ASP A 308 -4.09 4.46 4.01
C ASP A 308 -4.72 3.78 2.78
N ARG A 309 -4.76 2.45 2.79
CA ARG A 309 -5.37 1.65 1.73
C ARG A 309 -6.89 1.87 1.64
N LEU A 310 -7.57 1.94 2.78
CA LEU A 310 -8.99 2.25 2.85
C LEU A 310 -9.27 3.66 2.30
N ALA A 311 -8.54 4.66 2.76
CA ALA A 311 -8.70 6.04 2.32
C ALA A 311 -8.47 6.19 0.80
N THR A 312 -7.36 5.65 0.28
CA THR A 312 -7.05 5.68 -1.15
C THR A 312 -8.11 4.96 -1.99
N THR A 313 -8.64 3.82 -1.51
CA THR A 313 -9.68 3.09 -2.25
C THR A 313 -11.03 3.79 -2.16
N ALA A 314 -11.37 4.38 -1.01
CA ALA A 314 -12.61 5.13 -0.80
C ALA A 314 -12.66 6.40 -1.68
N GLU A 315 -11.52 7.10 -1.82
CA GLU A 315 -11.37 8.27 -2.68
C GLU A 315 -11.72 7.94 -4.15
N GLU A 316 -11.37 6.74 -4.65
CA GLU A 316 -11.74 6.29 -6.00
C GLU A 316 -13.28 6.28 -6.22
N TYR A 317 -14.07 6.28 -5.16
CA TYR A 317 -15.54 6.24 -5.16
C TYR A 317 -16.18 7.52 -4.60
N GLY A 318 -15.39 8.56 -4.34
CA GLY A 318 -15.88 9.82 -3.75
C GLY A 318 -16.28 9.71 -2.28
N ILE A 319 -15.89 8.62 -1.60
CA ILE A 319 -16.18 8.39 -0.17
C ILE A 319 -15.08 9.02 0.68
N THR A 320 -15.45 9.85 1.65
CA THR A 320 -14.50 10.44 2.60
C THR A 320 -14.26 9.50 3.79
N VAL A 321 -13.00 9.29 4.17
CA VAL A 321 -12.62 8.54 5.38
C VAL A 321 -12.17 9.52 6.45
N GLU A 322 -12.83 9.47 7.62
CA GLU A 322 -12.53 10.33 8.76
C GLU A 322 -12.06 9.50 9.96
N ILE A 323 -10.86 9.80 10.47
CA ILE A 323 -10.34 9.21 11.70
C ILE A 323 -10.89 9.98 12.88
N ARG A 324 -11.56 9.30 13.82
CA ARG A 324 -12.23 9.89 14.96
C ARG A 324 -11.90 9.14 16.25
N PRO A 325 -11.89 9.82 17.43
CA PRO A 325 -11.78 9.14 18.71
C PRO A 325 -12.93 8.17 18.93
N GLU A 326 -12.62 6.92 19.36
CA GLU A 326 -13.60 5.87 19.60
C GLU A 326 -13.75 5.50 21.09
N ALA A 327 -13.79 6.51 21.97
CA ALA A 327 -13.86 6.28 23.38
C ALA A 327 -15.13 5.50 23.82
N TYR A 328 -14.92 4.43 24.61
CA TYR A 328 -15.97 3.59 25.21
C TYR A 328 -16.86 2.78 24.24
N THR A 329 -16.59 2.78 22.95
CA THR A 329 -17.44 2.07 21.95
C THR A 329 -17.56 0.57 22.20
N THR A 330 -16.52 -0.05 22.76
CA THR A 330 -16.47 -1.48 23.06
C THR A 330 -17.17 -1.88 24.38
N ALA A 331 -17.48 -0.91 25.24
CA ALA A 331 -18.11 -1.15 26.54
C ALA A 331 -19.57 -0.69 26.59
N GLU A 332 -20.00 0.20 25.74
CA GLU A 332 -21.34 0.78 25.76
C GLU A 332 -22.35 -0.14 25.07
N CYS A 333 -23.44 -0.45 25.79
CA CYS A 333 -24.56 -1.19 25.21
C CYS A 333 -25.31 -0.36 24.18
N PRO A 334 -25.43 -0.79 22.91
CA PRO A 334 -26.10 -0.03 21.86
C PRO A 334 -27.62 0.10 22.09
N ALA A 335 -28.21 -0.69 23.00
CA ALA A 335 -29.64 -0.67 23.29
C ALA A 335 -30.02 0.26 24.44
N CYS A 336 -29.20 0.34 25.51
CA CYS A 336 -29.56 1.10 26.71
C CYS A 336 -28.50 2.07 27.21
N GLY A 337 -27.31 2.12 26.58
CA GLY A 337 -26.20 3.00 26.96
C GLY A 337 -25.43 2.59 28.23
N GLU A 338 -25.72 1.41 28.83
CA GLU A 338 -24.99 0.90 29.99
C GLU A 338 -23.53 0.61 29.62
N ARG A 339 -22.56 0.99 30.48
CA ARG A 339 -21.11 0.88 30.21
C ARG A 339 -20.35 0.06 31.28
N GLU A 340 -20.85 0.03 32.51
CA GLU A 340 -20.10 -0.52 33.64
C GLU A 340 -20.41 -1.99 33.90
N LYS A 341 -21.61 -2.45 33.52
CA LYS A 341 -22.11 -3.80 33.79
C LYS A 341 -22.25 -4.67 32.54
N THR A 342 -21.71 -4.21 31.46
CA THR A 342 -21.65 -5.00 30.23
C THR A 342 -20.54 -6.04 30.32
N GLU A 343 -20.75 -7.21 29.73
CA GLU A 343 -19.80 -8.31 29.69
C GLU A 343 -19.44 -8.64 28.24
N ARG A 344 -18.17 -8.98 28.02
CA ARG A 344 -17.65 -9.39 26.71
C ARG A 344 -16.78 -10.64 26.86
N ASP A 345 -17.08 -11.68 26.06
CA ASP A 345 -16.23 -12.85 25.91
C ASP A 345 -15.99 -13.15 24.41
N GLY A 346 -14.77 -12.86 23.95
CA GLY A 346 -14.42 -13.00 22.53
C GLY A 346 -15.25 -12.11 21.62
N ASP A 347 -16.09 -12.73 20.80
CA ASP A 347 -16.98 -12.05 19.85
C ASP A 347 -18.38 -11.77 20.43
N GLU A 348 -18.69 -12.26 21.62
CA GLU A 348 -20.01 -12.14 22.23
C GLU A 348 -20.05 -10.97 23.21
N PHE A 349 -21.20 -10.28 23.25
CA PHE A 349 -21.47 -9.12 24.11
C PHE A 349 -22.81 -9.29 24.79
N TRP A 350 -22.86 -9.03 26.11
CA TRP A 350 -24.08 -9.10 26.92
C TRP A 350 -24.26 -7.86 27.77
N CYS A 351 -25.50 -7.48 27.95
CA CYS A 351 -25.89 -6.40 28.84
C CYS A 351 -27.02 -6.85 29.81
N PRO A 352 -27.01 -6.37 31.07
CA PRO A 352 -28.09 -6.65 32.02
C PRO A 352 -29.49 -6.23 31.57
N CYS A 353 -29.60 -5.36 30.57
CA CYS A 353 -30.91 -5.00 29.97
C CYS A 353 -31.52 -6.12 29.11
N GLY A 354 -30.82 -7.24 28.92
CA GLY A 354 -31.23 -8.37 28.09
C GLY A 354 -30.76 -8.29 26.64
N TYR A 355 -29.92 -7.29 26.30
CA TYR A 355 -29.31 -7.21 24.98
C TYR A 355 -28.15 -8.19 24.85
N GLU A 356 -28.14 -8.92 23.73
CA GLU A 356 -27.06 -9.81 23.33
C GLU A 356 -26.67 -9.52 21.88
N GLY A 357 -25.37 -9.46 21.57
CA GLY A 357 -24.88 -9.10 20.24
C GLY A 357 -23.46 -9.55 19.96
N HIS A 358 -22.98 -9.15 18.79
CA HIS A 358 -21.59 -9.39 18.39
C HIS A 358 -20.72 -8.18 18.77
N ALA A 359 -19.76 -8.40 19.68
CA ALA A 359 -18.99 -7.33 20.32
C ALA A 359 -18.40 -6.27 19.34
N ASP A 360 -17.78 -6.71 18.24
CA ASP A 360 -17.18 -5.75 17.29
C ASP A 360 -18.22 -5.05 16.41
N LEU A 361 -19.37 -5.72 16.08
CA LEU A 361 -20.48 -5.07 15.36
C LEU A 361 -21.21 -4.07 16.26
N ASP A 362 -21.34 -4.38 17.54
CA ASP A 362 -21.95 -3.47 18.52
C ASP A 362 -21.03 -2.25 18.76
N ALA A 363 -19.71 -2.46 18.79
CA ALA A 363 -18.73 -1.38 18.85
C ALA A 363 -18.85 -0.45 17.62
N SER A 364 -18.90 -1.00 16.40
CA SER A 364 -19.09 -0.20 15.18
C SER A 364 -20.42 0.56 15.17
N ARG A 365 -21.51 -0.06 15.68
CA ARG A 365 -22.82 0.58 15.80
C ARG A 365 -22.81 1.73 16.81
N THR A 366 -22.23 1.51 17.99
CA THR A 366 -22.11 2.53 19.03
C THR A 366 -21.25 3.69 18.52
N PHE A 367 -20.17 3.39 17.82
CA PHE A 367 -19.31 4.40 17.20
C PHE A 367 -20.05 5.23 16.15
N LEU A 368 -20.84 4.59 15.28
CA LEU A 368 -21.68 5.28 14.30
C LEU A 368 -22.66 6.23 14.99
N GLY A 369 -23.33 5.76 16.06
CA GLY A 369 -24.25 6.59 16.85
C GLY A 369 -23.59 7.82 17.45
N GLN A 370 -22.33 7.70 17.92
CA GLN A 370 -21.56 8.81 18.47
C GLN A 370 -21.14 9.84 17.40
N GLN A 371 -20.87 9.40 16.16
CA GLN A 371 -20.39 10.28 15.09
C GLN A 371 -21.53 10.87 14.25
N ALA A 372 -22.48 10.04 13.86
CA ALA A 372 -23.60 10.44 12.99
C ALA A 372 -24.86 10.91 13.75
N GLY A 373 -24.89 10.74 15.07
CA GLY A 373 -26.05 11.09 15.90
C GLY A 373 -27.28 10.21 15.68
N THR A 374 -27.14 9.12 14.89
CA THR A 374 -28.20 8.18 14.58
C THR A 374 -27.80 6.77 14.99
N ASN A 375 -28.66 6.10 15.75
CA ASN A 375 -28.44 4.69 16.12
C ASN A 375 -29.39 3.85 15.25
N PRO A 376 -28.90 3.28 14.12
CA PRO A 376 -29.78 2.58 13.20
C PRO A 376 -30.42 1.36 13.85
N GLU A 377 -31.68 1.10 13.54
CA GLU A 377 -32.30 -0.19 13.86
C GLU A 377 -31.63 -1.27 13.01
N VAL A 378 -30.85 -2.12 13.68
CA VAL A 378 -30.17 -3.24 13.01
C VAL A 378 -31.16 -4.38 12.90
N GLY A 379 -31.50 -4.75 11.68
CA GLY A 379 -32.23 -5.99 11.39
C GLY A 379 -31.40 -7.22 11.79
N SER A 380 -31.95 -8.42 11.64
CA SER A 380 -31.31 -9.68 12.06
C SER A 380 -29.80 -9.77 11.77
N MET A 381 -29.07 -10.48 12.65
CA MET A 381 -27.60 -10.67 12.68
C MET A 381 -26.91 -10.58 11.31
N ALA A 382 -25.87 -9.76 11.27
CA ALA A 382 -25.02 -9.59 10.10
C ALA A 382 -24.45 -10.94 9.59
N ARG A 383 -24.57 -11.17 8.32
CA ARG A 383 -23.96 -12.34 7.69
C ARG A 383 -22.46 -12.06 7.49
N PRO A 384 -21.57 -12.94 7.98
CA PRO A 384 -20.15 -12.74 7.75
C PRO A 384 -19.86 -12.76 6.24
N VAL A 385 -19.22 -11.73 5.74
CA VAL A 385 -18.72 -11.70 4.37
C VAL A 385 -17.54 -12.68 4.28
N ARG A 386 -17.63 -13.66 3.39
CA ARG A 386 -16.55 -14.60 3.12
C ARG A 386 -15.75 -14.07 1.94
N LEU A 387 -14.52 -13.66 2.20
CA LEU A 387 -13.55 -13.45 1.12
C LEU A 387 -13.30 -14.80 0.42
N LYS A 388 -13.46 -14.85 -0.89
CA LYS A 388 -13.19 -16.03 -1.72
C LYS A 388 -11.70 -16.23 -1.93
#